data_627cd8027885cafca88119a978aee6bf
#
_entry.id   627cd8027885cafca88119a978aee6bf
#
_cell.length_a   1.000
_cell.length_b   1.000
_cell.length_c   1.000
_cell.angle_alpha   90.00
_cell.angle_beta   90.00
_cell.angle_gamma   90.00
#
_symmetry.space_group_name_H-M   'P 1'
#
loop_
_entity.id
_entity.type
_entity.pdbx_description
1 polymer ?
#
loop_
_entity_poly.entity_id
_entity_poly.type
_entity_poly.pdbx_seq_one_letter_code
_entity_poly.pdbx_strand_id
1 'polypeptide(L)'
;MWGHDLAGVDLSITRPSAVAILSGGIKILRVEYGELATRLSKMEVVAVDAPLTLPKGGAFRDFEREILRRGFRLLPLNIKSMRELALRGSELRKALEQEGVIVLETHPTTVRRILGLSRKDLVQLMVRMGYHGERLLSPDDVDALTCLLISILYVEGKVEIVRGEEGSMVLPLPGSIP
;
A
#
# COMPACT_ATOMS: atom_id res chain seq x y z
N MET A 1 -10.63 -8.62 -18.05
CA MET A 1 -11.11 -7.28 -17.64
C MET A 1 -11.34 -7.35 -16.13
N TRP A 2 -10.64 -6.52 -15.34
CA TRP A 2 -10.77 -6.52 -13.89
C TRP A 2 -12.13 -5.91 -13.52
N GLY A 3 -13.03 -6.68 -12.92
CA GLY A 3 -14.34 -6.22 -12.47
C GLY A 3 -14.34 -5.60 -11.08
N HIS A 4 -13.16 -5.23 -10.58
CA HIS A 4 -12.94 -4.70 -9.22
C HIS A 4 -12.41 -3.27 -9.27
N ASP A 5 -12.87 -2.44 -8.35
CA ASP A 5 -12.36 -1.10 -8.10
C ASP A 5 -11.33 -1.16 -6.97
N LEU A 6 -10.05 -1.06 -7.32
CA LEU A 6 -8.92 -1.26 -6.42
C LEU A 6 -8.02 -0.03 -6.39
N ALA A 7 -7.34 0.22 -5.27
CA ALA A 7 -6.37 1.29 -5.18
C ALA A 7 -5.12 0.92 -4.39
N GLY A 8 -4.04 1.65 -4.70
CA GLY A 8 -2.80 1.67 -3.93
C GLY A 8 -2.43 3.10 -3.59
N VAL A 9 -1.96 3.34 -2.38
CA VAL A 9 -1.63 4.66 -1.85
C VAL A 9 -0.23 4.70 -1.28
N ASP A 10 0.61 5.59 -1.77
CA ASP A 10 1.80 6.05 -1.08
C ASP A 10 1.42 7.27 -0.25
N LEU A 11 1.14 7.03 1.05
CA LEU A 11 0.59 8.04 1.95
C LEU A 11 1.64 9.08 2.32
N SER A 12 1.30 10.35 2.09
CA SER A 12 2.06 11.51 2.55
C SER A 12 1.15 12.45 3.33
N ILE A 13 1.71 13.12 4.34
CA ILE A 13 1.01 14.12 5.16
C ILE A 13 1.52 15.53 4.92
N THR A 14 2.66 15.66 4.25
CA THR A 14 3.32 16.97 3.98
C THR A 14 3.17 17.43 2.54
N ARG A 15 2.68 16.57 1.68
CA ARG A 15 2.44 16.82 0.24
C ARG A 15 1.31 15.91 -0.23
N PRO A 16 0.74 16.14 -1.44
CA PRO A 16 -0.28 15.23 -1.98
C PRO A 16 0.24 13.80 -2.10
N SER A 17 -0.53 12.83 -1.63
CA SER A 17 -0.24 11.41 -1.75
C SER A 17 -0.33 10.96 -3.20
N ALA A 18 0.54 10.01 -3.60
CA ALA A 18 0.38 9.32 -4.87
C ALA A 18 -0.67 8.21 -4.69
N VAL A 19 -1.65 8.17 -5.57
CA VAL A 19 -2.75 7.20 -5.55
C VAL A 19 -2.86 6.54 -6.92
N ALA A 20 -2.66 5.23 -6.98
CA ALA A 20 -2.90 4.42 -8.17
C ALA A 20 -4.28 3.76 -8.06
N ILE A 21 -5.14 3.94 -9.04
CA ILE A 21 -6.50 3.41 -9.07
C ILE A 21 -6.66 2.50 -10.28
N LEU A 22 -7.22 1.31 -10.06
CA LEU A 22 -7.73 0.42 -11.08
C LEU A 22 -9.26 0.48 -11.08
N SER A 23 -9.83 1.09 -12.11
CA SER A 23 -11.27 1.16 -12.38
C SER A 23 -11.45 1.34 -13.88
N GLY A 24 -11.67 0.23 -14.60
CA GLY A 24 -11.69 0.19 -16.07
C GLY A 24 -10.35 0.48 -16.76
N GLY A 25 -9.30 0.74 -16.01
CA GLY A 25 -7.92 1.01 -16.43
C GLY A 25 -7.12 1.56 -15.26
N ILE A 26 -5.80 1.61 -15.37
CA ILE A 26 -4.93 2.11 -14.29
C ILE A 26 -4.64 3.59 -14.47
N LYS A 27 -4.87 4.38 -13.43
CA LYS A 27 -4.59 5.83 -13.38
C LYS A 27 -3.79 6.16 -12.12
N ILE A 28 -2.94 7.18 -12.20
CA ILE A 28 -2.21 7.72 -11.06
C ILE A 28 -2.64 9.16 -10.83
N LEU A 29 -3.03 9.47 -9.60
CA LEU A 29 -3.49 10.78 -9.15
C LEU A 29 -2.60 11.31 -8.03
N ARG A 30 -2.63 12.61 -7.82
CA ARG A 30 -2.14 13.28 -6.62
C ARG A 30 -3.34 13.76 -5.82
N VAL A 31 -3.44 13.32 -4.57
CA VAL A 31 -4.60 13.55 -3.72
C VAL A 31 -4.14 14.12 -2.38
N GLU A 32 -4.70 15.24 -1.98
CA GLU A 32 -4.46 15.80 -0.65
C GLU A 32 -5.01 14.89 0.44
N TYR A 33 -4.35 14.87 1.60
CA TYR A 33 -4.73 13.98 2.70
C TYR A 33 -6.22 14.09 3.05
N GLY A 34 -6.75 15.30 3.16
CA GLY A 34 -8.15 15.56 3.52
C GLY A 34 -9.18 15.03 2.49
N GLU A 35 -8.75 14.74 1.27
CA GLU A 35 -9.62 14.22 0.20
C GLU A 35 -9.53 12.70 0.02
N LEU A 36 -8.53 12.05 0.63
CA LEU A 36 -8.26 10.62 0.39
C LEU A 36 -9.46 9.74 0.73
N ALA A 37 -10.06 9.92 1.91
CA ALA A 37 -11.20 9.11 2.33
C ALA A 37 -12.38 9.21 1.34
N THR A 38 -12.71 10.41 0.90
CA THR A 38 -13.79 10.64 -0.07
C THR A 38 -13.47 10.03 -1.44
N ARG A 39 -12.24 10.19 -1.91
CA ARG A 39 -11.79 9.66 -3.21
C ARG A 39 -11.76 8.13 -3.26
N LEU A 40 -11.49 7.51 -2.13
CA LEU A 40 -11.30 6.06 -2.03
C LEU A 40 -12.51 5.32 -1.46
N SER A 41 -13.56 6.02 -1.02
CA SER A 41 -14.74 5.45 -0.35
C SER A 41 -15.52 4.41 -1.17
N LYS A 42 -15.34 4.39 -2.50
CA LYS A 42 -16.01 3.44 -3.39
C LYS A 42 -15.11 2.30 -3.86
N MET A 43 -13.87 2.25 -3.38
CA MET A 43 -12.96 1.14 -3.70
C MET A 43 -13.35 -0.10 -2.90
N GLU A 44 -13.12 -1.27 -3.46
CA GLU A 44 -13.32 -2.54 -2.75
C GLU A 44 -12.12 -2.82 -1.82
N VAL A 45 -10.90 -2.61 -2.32
CA VAL A 45 -9.66 -2.82 -1.58
C VAL A 45 -8.70 -1.67 -1.83
N VAL A 46 -8.10 -1.17 -0.75
CA VAL A 46 -7.07 -0.13 -0.77
C VAL A 46 -5.86 -0.61 0.01
N ALA A 47 -4.72 -0.78 -0.66
CA ALA A 47 -3.44 -1.03 0.00
C ALA A 47 -2.67 0.28 0.19
N VAL A 48 -2.12 0.47 1.38
CA VAL A 48 -1.49 1.72 1.81
C VAL A 48 -0.06 1.49 2.26
N ASP A 49 0.89 2.27 1.74
CA ASP A 49 2.25 2.38 2.25
C ASP A 49 2.28 3.35 3.42
N ALA A 50 1.82 2.89 4.55
CA ALA A 50 1.92 3.58 5.83
C ALA A 50 1.55 2.62 6.96
N PRO A 51 2.05 2.82 8.18
CA PRO A 51 1.52 2.13 9.34
C PRO A 51 0.05 2.52 9.56
N LEU A 52 -0.82 1.53 9.73
CA LEU A 52 -2.26 1.72 9.94
C LEU A 52 -2.67 1.53 11.41
N THR A 53 -1.71 1.20 12.27
CA THR A 53 -1.87 1.06 13.71
C THR A 53 -0.65 1.64 14.43
N LEU A 54 -0.84 1.96 15.71
CA LEU A 54 0.24 2.41 16.59
C LEU A 54 0.77 1.24 17.41
N PRO A 55 2.07 1.20 17.74
CA PRO A 55 2.61 0.22 18.66
C PRO A 55 2.04 0.44 20.07
N LYS A 56 1.77 -0.63 20.80
CA LYS A 56 1.44 -0.57 22.24
C LYS A 56 2.61 -0.09 23.08
N GLY A 57 3.84 -0.29 22.58
CA GLY A 57 5.09 0.19 23.17
C GLY A 57 6.28 -0.14 22.29
N GLY A 58 7.38 0.62 22.45
CA GLY A 58 8.60 0.42 21.69
C GLY A 58 8.57 1.01 20.27
N ALA A 59 9.52 0.57 19.45
CA ALA A 59 9.77 1.10 18.13
C ALA A 59 9.04 0.32 17.01
N PHE A 60 8.67 -0.92 17.26
CA PHE A 60 8.06 -1.82 16.27
C PHE A 60 6.88 -2.58 16.88
N ARG A 61 5.86 -2.79 16.08
CA ARG A 61 4.72 -3.66 16.40
C ARG A 61 5.15 -5.13 16.32
N ASP A 62 4.39 -6.02 16.92
CA ASP A 62 4.74 -7.44 17.03
C ASP A 62 4.93 -8.12 15.66
N PHE A 63 4.05 -7.89 14.69
CA PHE A 63 4.18 -8.44 13.34
C PHE A 63 5.34 -7.81 12.55
N GLU A 64 5.72 -6.55 12.82
CA GLU A 64 6.90 -5.92 12.18
C GLU A 64 8.21 -6.61 12.61
N ARG A 65 8.30 -7.08 13.86
CA ARG A 65 9.45 -7.84 14.34
C ARG A 65 9.63 -9.14 13.57
N GLU A 66 8.54 -9.79 13.15
CA GLU A 66 8.60 -10.96 12.28
C GLU A 66 9.16 -10.62 10.90
N ILE A 67 8.72 -9.52 10.30
CA ILE A 67 9.21 -9.05 9.00
C ILE A 67 10.71 -8.69 9.08
N LEU A 68 11.14 -8.04 10.17
CA LEU A 68 12.56 -7.75 10.43
C LEU A 68 13.39 -9.03 10.56
N ARG A 69 12.88 -10.08 11.25
CA ARG A 69 13.58 -11.38 11.35
C ARG A 69 13.75 -12.07 10.01
N ARG A 70 12.87 -11.85 9.06
CA ARG A 70 12.98 -12.32 7.68
C ARG A 70 14.02 -11.55 6.86
N GLY A 71 14.70 -10.55 7.43
CA GLY A 71 15.76 -9.77 6.80
C GLY A 71 15.28 -8.57 5.99
N PHE A 72 14.02 -8.17 6.13
CA PHE A 72 13.50 -6.93 5.56
C PHE A 72 13.80 -5.74 6.49
N ARG A 73 13.75 -4.54 5.95
CA ARG A 73 14.00 -3.30 6.70
C ARG A 73 12.72 -2.48 6.79
N LEU A 74 12.41 -2.05 8.01
CA LEU A 74 11.31 -1.15 8.32
C LEU A 74 11.84 0.02 9.14
N LEU A 75 11.17 1.16 9.06
CA LEU A 75 11.50 2.31 9.88
C LEU A 75 10.80 2.21 11.25
N PRO A 76 11.50 2.57 12.33
CA PRO A 76 10.93 2.49 13.68
C PRO A 76 9.84 3.55 13.90
N LEU A 77 8.73 3.18 14.53
CA LEU A 77 7.57 4.05 14.77
C LEU A 77 7.75 5.03 15.93
N ASN A 78 8.86 4.98 16.66
CA ASN A 78 9.21 5.98 17.67
C ASN A 78 9.86 7.24 17.08
N ILE A 79 10.18 7.25 15.78
CA ILE A 79 10.58 8.46 15.05
C ILE A 79 9.32 9.34 14.85
N LYS A 80 9.43 10.65 15.15
CA LYS A 80 8.31 11.59 15.12
C LYS A 80 7.52 11.54 13.80
N SER A 81 8.19 11.60 12.65
CA SER A 81 7.55 11.56 11.34
C SER A 81 6.81 10.25 11.08
N MET A 82 7.37 9.11 11.51
CA MET A 82 6.72 7.80 11.37
C MET A 82 5.51 7.67 12.30
N ARG A 83 5.59 8.25 13.49
CA ARG A 83 4.44 8.29 14.41
C ARG A 83 3.29 9.15 13.87
N GLU A 84 3.60 10.31 13.31
CA GLU A 84 2.61 11.17 12.64
C GLU A 84 1.97 10.44 11.44
N LEU A 85 2.79 9.76 10.62
CA LEU A 85 2.29 8.96 9.50
C LEU A 85 1.37 7.83 9.99
N ALA A 86 1.73 7.14 11.06
CA ALA A 86 0.90 6.07 11.65
C ALA A 86 -0.45 6.58 12.20
N LEU A 87 -0.47 7.77 12.82
CA LEU A 87 -1.69 8.42 13.25
C LEU A 87 -2.61 8.70 12.05
N ARG A 88 -2.07 9.31 11.00
CA ARG A 88 -2.83 9.63 9.78
C ARG A 88 -3.26 8.38 9.02
N GLY A 89 -2.40 7.36 8.95
CA GLY A 89 -2.75 6.06 8.38
C GLY A 89 -3.90 5.39 9.14
N SER A 90 -3.87 5.43 10.48
CA SER A 90 -4.94 4.89 11.32
C SER A 90 -6.27 5.65 11.16
N GLU A 91 -6.23 6.98 11.02
CA GLU A 91 -7.42 7.81 10.76
C GLU A 91 -8.03 7.47 9.39
N LEU A 92 -7.18 7.43 8.34
CA LEU A 92 -7.62 7.07 6.98
C LEU A 92 -8.24 5.67 6.95
N ARG A 93 -7.59 4.68 7.57
CA ARG A 93 -8.10 3.32 7.67
C ARG A 93 -9.50 3.30 8.28
N LYS A 94 -9.70 3.94 9.43
CA LYS A 94 -11.01 3.98 10.11
C LYS A 94 -12.09 4.60 9.24
N ALA A 95 -11.77 5.72 8.55
CA ALA A 95 -12.72 6.39 7.67
C ALA A 95 -13.13 5.50 6.48
N LEU A 96 -12.18 4.80 5.86
CA LEU A 96 -12.46 3.90 4.74
C LEU A 96 -13.20 2.63 5.18
N GLU A 97 -12.83 2.03 6.31
CA GLU A 97 -13.50 0.84 6.84
C GLU A 97 -14.98 1.13 7.21
N GLN A 98 -15.31 2.36 7.64
CA GLN A 98 -16.70 2.80 7.87
C GLN A 98 -17.54 2.81 6.58
N GLU A 99 -16.90 3.02 5.44
CA GLU A 99 -17.54 2.95 4.11
C GLU A 99 -17.55 1.52 3.52
N GLY A 100 -17.05 0.53 4.27
CA GLY A 100 -16.99 -0.88 3.84
C GLY A 100 -15.78 -1.23 2.98
N VAL A 101 -14.80 -0.35 2.88
CA VAL A 101 -13.55 -0.59 2.12
C VAL A 101 -12.62 -1.50 2.91
N ILE A 102 -12.05 -2.50 2.26
CA ILE A 102 -10.97 -3.32 2.84
C ILE A 102 -9.67 -2.53 2.73
N VAL A 103 -9.05 -2.21 3.88
CA VAL A 103 -7.81 -1.44 3.93
C VAL A 103 -6.65 -2.33 4.37
N LEU A 104 -5.60 -2.37 3.56
CA LEU A 104 -4.42 -3.22 3.75
C LEU A 104 -3.19 -2.35 4.02
N GLU A 105 -2.42 -2.70 5.06
CA GLU A 105 -1.08 -2.15 5.25
C GLU A 105 -0.09 -2.97 4.44
N THR A 106 0.80 -2.30 3.70
CA THR A 106 1.88 -2.95 2.96
C THR A 106 3.13 -2.08 2.94
N HIS A 107 4.24 -2.64 2.45
CA HIS A 107 5.52 -1.93 2.35
C HIS A 107 6.16 -2.18 0.97
N PRO A 108 6.10 -1.22 0.04
CA PRO A 108 6.49 -1.40 -1.37
C PRO A 108 7.89 -1.95 -1.60
N THR A 109 8.86 -1.50 -0.82
CA THR A 109 10.23 -2.01 -0.94
C THR A 109 10.32 -3.51 -0.61
N THR A 110 9.62 -3.96 0.44
CA THR A 110 9.54 -5.38 0.80
C THR A 110 8.80 -6.18 -0.28
N VAL A 111 7.68 -5.65 -0.78
CA VAL A 111 6.88 -6.27 -1.85
C VAL A 111 7.73 -6.52 -3.09
N ARG A 112 8.39 -5.49 -3.60
CA ARG A 112 9.25 -5.62 -4.79
C ARG A 112 10.39 -6.60 -4.57
N ARG A 113 10.99 -6.62 -3.38
CA ARG A 113 12.07 -7.55 -3.04
C ARG A 113 11.59 -9.01 -3.02
N ILE A 114 10.42 -9.29 -2.47
CA ILE A 114 9.83 -10.66 -2.47
C ILE A 114 9.55 -11.12 -3.91
N LEU A 115 9.02 -10.25 -4.74
CA LEU A 115 8.68 -10.55 -6.14
C LEU A 115 9.90 -10.54 -7.08
N GLY A 116 11.08 -10.10 -6.61
CA GLY A 116 12.27 -9.95 -7.46
C GLY A 116 12.13 -8.85 -8.52
N LEU A 117 11.29 -7.85 -8.27
CA LEU A 117 11.02 -6.77 -9.22
C LEU A 117 11.84 -5.51 -8.91
N SER A 118 12.57 -5.01 -9.91
CA SER A 118 13.04 -3.63 -9.87
C SER A 118 11.86 -2.64 -10.06
N ARG A 119 12.10 -1.36 -9.80
CA ARG A 119 11.10 -0.31 -10.12
C ARG A 119 10.69 -0.33 -11.59
N LYS A 120 11.67 -0.55 -12.50
CA LYS A 120 11.42 -0.63 -13.94
C LYS A 120 10.55 -1.83 -14.29
N ASP A 121 10.84 -3.01 -13.72
CA ASP A 121 10.06 -4.23 -13.96
C ASP A 121 8.62 -4.08 -13.49
N LEU A 122 8.42 -3.44 -12.32
CA LEU A 122 7.08 -3.13 -11.84
C LEU A 122 6.30 -2.24 -12.82
N VAL A 123 6.93 -1.16 -13.30
CA VAL A 123 6.27 -0.25 -14.27
C VAL A 123 5.91 -1.00 -15.55
N GLN A 124 6.81 -1.84 -16.06
CA GLN A 124 6.53 -2.67 -17.25
C GLN A 124 5.39 -3.65 -17.02
N LEU A 125 5.31 -4.24 -15.81
CA LEU A 125 4.19 -5.09 -15.42
C LEU A 125 2.88 -4.30 -15.44
N MET A 126 2.84 -3.11 -14.83
CA MET A 126 1.66 -2.26 -14.78
C MET A 126 1.21 -1.77 -16.16
N VAL A 127 2.15 -1.51 -17.08
CA VAL A 127 1.83 -1.20 -18.48
C VAL A 127 1.12 -2.37 -19.15
N ARG A 128 1.60 -3.60 -18.97
CA ARG A 128 0.92 -4.81 -19.47
C ARG A 128 -0.47 -4.99 -18.87
N MET A 129 -0.68 -4.51 -17.64
CA MET A 129 -1.96 -4.56 -16.94
C MET A 129 -2.90 -3.38 -17.25
N GLY A 130 -2.52 -2.48 -18.16
CA GLY A 130 -3.37 -1.38 -18.62
C GLY A 130 -3.03 0.01 -18.06
N TYR A 131 -1.82 0.20 -17.54
CA TYR A 131 -1.31 1.55 -17.26
C TYR A 131 -0.79 2.18 -18.56
N HIS A 132 -1.35 3.32 -18.95
CA HIS A 132 -0.99 4.04 -20.19
C HIS A 132 -0.58 5.50 -19.92
N GLY A 133 0.05 5.76 -18.79
CA GLY A 133 0.52 7.11 -18.46
C GLY A 133 1.71 7.52 -19.34
N GLU A 134 1.67 8.75 -19.85
CA GLU A 134 2.73 9.30 -20.72
C GLU A 134 3.84 10.02 -19.94
N ARG A 135 3.60 10.35 -18.66
CA ARG A 135 4.57 11.09 -17.84
C ARG A 135 5.63 10.18 -17.20
N LEU A 136 6.79 10.73 -16.95
CA LEU A 136 7.80 10.09 -16.14
C LEU A 136 7.28 9.86 -14.70
N LEU A 137 7.36 8.62 -14.21
CA LEU A 137 6.91 8.25 -12.88
C LEU A 137 7.94 8.63 -11.83
N SER A 138 7.48 9.29 -10.76
CA SER A 138 8.28 9.52 -9.56
C SER A 138 8.41 8.25 -8.71
N PRO A 139 9.33 8.21 -7.74
CA PRO A 139 9.40 7.11 -6.78
C PRO A 139 8.07 6.85 -6.07
N ASP A 140 7.35 7.90 -5.66
CA ASP A 140 6.05 7.80 -4.99
C ASP A 140 4.98 7.17 -5.90
N ASP A 141 5.00 7.48 -7.21
CA ASP A 141 4.09 6.85 -8.17
C ASP A 141 4.34 5.34 -8.28
N VAL A 142 5.61 4.95 -8.28
CA VAL A 142 6.01 3.54 -8.32
C VAL A 142 5.62 2.83 -7.03
N ASP A 143 5.71 3.48 -5.88
CA ASP A 143 5.29 2.93 -4.59
C ASP A 143 3.75 2.78 -4.53
N ALA A 144 2.99 3.76 -5.04
CA ALA A 144 1.53 3.64 -5.17
C ALA A 144 1.12 2.50 -6.13
N LEU A 145 1.81 2.35 -7.26
CA LEU A 145 1.59 1.21 -8.17
C LEU A 145 1.93 -0.14 -7.51
N THR A 146 2.97 -0.17 -6.66
CA THR A 146 3.31 -1.38 -5.89
C THR A 146 2.20 -1.72 -4.89
N CYS A 147 1.62 -0.72 -4.22
CA CYS A 147 0.47 -0.90 -3.34
C CYS A 147 -0.76 -1.40 -4.13
N LEU A 148 -1.03 -0.83 -5.32
CA LEU A 148 -2.10 -1.32 -6.18
C LEU A 148 -1.89 -2.79 -6.57
N LEU A 149 -0.67 -3.21 -6.87
CA LEU A 149 -0.36 -4.62 -7.13
C LEU A 149 -0.74 -5.50 -5.93
N ILE A 150 -0.51 -5.06 -4.70
CA ILE A 150 -0.95 -5.79 -3.49
C ILE A 150 -2.48 -5.89 -3.42
N SER A 151 -3.22 -4.83 -3.73
CA SER A 151 -4.69 -4.91 -3.78
C SER A 151 -5.17 -5.93 -4.81
N ILE A 152 -4.53 -6.00 -5.97
CA ILE A 152 -4.81 -6.99 -7.02
C ILE A 152 -4.50 -8.41 -6.53
N LEU A 153 -3.30 -8.63 -6.01
CA LEU A 153 -2.88 -9.95 -5.51
C LEU A 153 -3.74 -10.41 -4.32
N TYR A 154 -4.23 -9.48 -3.49
CA TYR A 154 -5.13 -9.78 -2.40
C TYR A 154 -6.46 -10.36 -2.91
N VAL A 155 -7.08 -9.74 -3.90
CA VAL A 155 -8.32 -10.24 -4.51
C VAL A 155 -8.11 -11.59 -5.20
N GLU A 156 -6.92 -11.81 -5.76
CA GLU A 156 -6.55 -13.11 -6.36
C GLU A 156 -6.16 -14.19 -5.35
N GLY A 157 -6.11 -13.88 -4.03
CA GLY A 157 -5.68 -14.83 -3.00
C GLY A 157 -4.19 -15.17 -3.04
N LYS A 158 -3.36 -14.30 -3.62
CA LYS A 158 -1.92 -14.49 -3.83
C LYS A 158 -1.05 -13.72 -2.83
N VAL A 159 -1.54 -13.55 -1.61
CA VAL A 159 -0.84 -12.82 -0.54
C VAL A 159 -0.71 -13.62 0.73
N GLU A 160 0.30 -13.28 1.52
CA GLU A 160 0.45 -13.66 2.92
C GLU A 160 0.04 -12.47 3.79
N ILE A 161 -0.71 -12.71 4.85
CA ILE A 161 -1.02 -11.71 5.87
C ILE A 161 -0.22 -12.03 7.12
N VAL A 162 0.84 -11.25 7.38
CA VAL A 162 1.63 -11.36 8.61
C VAL A 162 0.87 -10.66 9.72
N ARG A 163 0.31 -11.43 10.64
CA ARG A 163 -0.59 -10.96 11.69
C ARG A 163 0.10 -10.89 13.05
N GLY A 164 -0.31 -9.94 13.86
CA GLY A 164 -0.02 -9.82 15.28
C GLY A 164 -1.20 -9.22 16.04
N GLU A 165 -1.04 -9.01 17.34
CA GLU A 165 -2.05 -8.35 18.16
C GLU A 165 -2.19 -6.85 17.86
N GLU A 166 -1.11 -6.25 17.34
CA GLU A 166 -1.04 -4.81 17.05
C GLU A 166 -1.42 -4.47 15.61
N GLY A 167 -1.83 -5.45 14.80
CA GLY A 167 -2.24 -5.27 13.41
C GLY A 167 -1.69 -6.35 12.47
N SER A 168 -1.58 -5.99 11.20
CA SER A 168 -1.06 -6.91 10.18
C SER A 168 -0.44 -6.15 9.01
N MET A 169 0.46 -6.82 8.29
CA MET A 169 0.98 -6.37 7.00
C MET A 169 0.72 -7.42 5.93
N VAL A 170 0.30 -6.96 4.77
CA VAL A 170 0.02 -7.83 3.61
C VAL A 170 1.23 -7.81 2.68
N LEU A 171 1.75 -8.99 2.38
CA LEU A 171 2.89 -9.23 1.52
C LEU A 171 2.52 -10.20 0.40
N PRO A 172 3.15 -10.13 -0.77
CA PRO A 172 2.87 -11.08 -1.85
C PRO A 172 3.46 -12.45 -1.53
N LEU A 173 2.84 -13.51 -2.02
CA LEU A 173 3.50 -14.82 -2.07
C LEU A 173 4.66 -14.78 -3.09
N PRO A 174 5.81 -15.45 -2.81
CA PRO A 174 6.89 -15.51 -3.78
C PRO A 174 6.42 -16.08 -5.14
N GLY A 175 6.81 -15.43 -6.24
CA GLY A 175 6.43 -15.84 -7.59
C GLY A 175 4.99 -15.51 -8.01
N SER A 176 4.21 -14.81 -7.19
CA SER A 176 2.81 -14.48 -7.44
C SER A 176 2.64 -13.23 -8.33
N ILE A 177 3.29 -13.19 -9.48
CA ILE A 177 3.03 -12.13 -10.48
C ILE A 177 1.73 -12.45 -11.22
N PRO A 178 0.83 -11.43 -11.45
CA PRO A 178 -0.40 -11.64 -12.21
C PRO A 178 -0.17 -12.04 -13.67
#